data_d80be06bf07c41f7cf75278173967fe0
#
_entry.id   d80be06bf07c41f7cf75278173967fe0
#
_cell.length_a   1.000
_cell.length_b   1.000
_cell.length_c   1.000
_cell.angle_alpha   90.00
_cell.angle_beta   90.00
_cell.angle_gamma   90.00
#
_symmetry.space_group_name_H-M   'P 1'
#
loop_
_entity.id
_entity.type
_entity.pdbx_description
1 polymer ?
#
loop_
_entity_poly.entity_id
_entity_poly.type
_entity_poly.pdbx_seq_one_letter_code
_entity_poly.pdbx_strand_id
1 'polypeptide(L)'
;MGNWFARFLKANGYTVILTDKNRQAAKTLSKRYGFQFLSNQLEAASKAQVIILATPTKVTSAVLQQIAPAIKPTTLIVEISSIKRPIVGTIRKLQKKGIAILSIHPMFGSGTTTIKGRRILVVTRPQNYEARRILSIFRMNGAGIIRCTLKKHDALASTILTLPHFINISLIETLKSLGVKLNEISLVAGSTFQLQLLLAEAIYNEDCDNEVSILGDCKTTAIEEYKRQTDAVFKMLNMPRSLERLLRSGRRFVEAHEQFATSYRRFNAAVQASLP
;
A
#
# COMPACT_ATOMS: atom_id res chain seq x y z
N MET A 1 -1.95 8.92 -0.47
CA MET A 1 -3.28 8.31 -0.13
C MET A 1 -4.31 9.32 0.37
N GLY A 2 -4.01 10.29 1.24
CA GLY A 2 -5.00 11.23 1.80
C GLY A 2 -5.84 11.97 0.75
N ASN A 3 -5.22 12.53 -0.28
CA ASN A 3 -5.94 13.16 -1.40
C ASN A 3 -6.89 12.19 -2.12
N TRP A 4 -6.48 10.92 -2.30
CA TRP A 4 -7.33 9.91 -2.91
C TRP A 4 -8.60 9.67 -2.09
N PHE A 5 -8.46 9.43 -0.78
CA PHE A 5 -9.60 9.24 0.12
C PHE A 5 -10.50 10.46 0.19
N ALA A 6 -9.94 11.67 0.23
CA ALA A 6 -10.71 12.90 0.25
C ALA A 6 -11.63 13.01 -0.99
N ARG A 7 -11.09 12.79 -2.19
CA ARG A 7 -11.86 12.78 -3.43
C ARG A 7 -12.90 11.67 -3.47
N PHE A 8 -12.51 10.45 -3.07
CA PHE A 8 -13.39 9.28 -3.06
C PHE A 8 -14.58 9.50 -2.12
N LEU A 9 -14.34 9.98 -0.91
CA LEU A 9 -15.41 10.24 0.05
C LEU A 9 -16.32 11.39 -0.39
N LYS A 10 -15.77 12.47 -0.96
CA LYS A 10 -16.60 13.54 -1.55
C LYS A 10 -17.51 13.02 -2.66
N ALA A 11 -16.97 12.20 -3.56
CA ALA A 11 -17.78 11.58 -4.63
C ALA A 11 -18.87 10.63 -4.10
N ASN A 12 -18.73 10.15 -2.85
CA ASN A 12 -19.73 9.31 -2.17
C ASN A 12 -20.57 10.10 -1.13
N GLY A 13 -20.68 11.43 -1.29
CA GLY A 13 -21.63 12.27 -0.53
C GLY A 13 -21.14 12.76 0.83
N TYR A 14 -19.83 12.64 1.15
CA TYR A 14 -19.27 13.20 2.37
C TYR A 14 -18.79 14.64 2.19
N THR A 15 -19.07 15.50 3.17
CA THR A 15 -18.37 16.78 3.31
C THR A 15 -16.98 16.51 3.86
N VAL A 16 -15.96 17.01 3.19
CA VAL A 16 -14.55 16.70 3.52
C VAL A 16 -13.87 17.90 4.15
N ILE A 17 -13.26 17.67 5.31
CA ILE A 17 -12.36 18.60 6.00
C ILE A 17 -10.93 18.05 5.84
N LEU A 18 -10.01 18.88 5.37
CA LEU A 18 -8.59 18.54 5.28
C LEU A 18 -7.80 19.22 6.40
N THR A 19 -6.88 18.47 6.98
CA THR A 19 -5.82 18.98 7.83
C THR A 19 -4.52 18.25 7.50
N ASP A 20 -3.39 18.94 7.45
CA ASP A 20 -2.08 18.40 7.18
C ASP A 20 -0.99 19.27 7.80
N LYS A 21 0.17 18.68 8.16
CA LYS A 21 1.37 19.41 8.56
C LYS A 21 1.84 20.37 7.45
N ASN A 22 1.72 19.95 6.20
CA ASN A 22 1.94 20.78 5.02
C ASN A 22 0.67 21.58 4.70
N ARG A 23 0.48 22.67 5.43
CA ARG A 23 -0.69 23.56 5.30
C ARG A 23 -0.89 24.07 3.88
N GLN A 24 0.19 24.34 3.14
CA GLN A 24 0.10 24.89 1.79
C GLN A 24 -0.45 23.83 0.82
N ALA A 25 0.05 22.59 0.88
CA ALA A 25 -0.48 21.49 0.08
C ALA A 25 -1.96 21.22 0.37
N ALA A 26 -2.36 21.21 1.66
CA ALA A 26 -3.75 21.04 2.05
C ALA A 26 -4.65 22.17 1.55
N LYS A 27 -4.23 23.43 1.64
CA LYS A 27 -4.96 24.59 1.09
C LYS A 27 -5.12 24.51 -0.42
N THR A 28 -4.08 24.11 -1.14
CA THR A 28 -4.13 23.95 -2.62
C THR A 28 -5.14 22.88 -3.00
N LEU A 29 -5.12 21.72 -2.33
CA LEU A 29 -6.10 20.66 -2.56
C LEU A 29 -7.53 21.09 -2.21
N SER A 30 -7.69 21.82 -1.10
CA SER A 30 -9.00 22.34 -0.66
C SER A 30 -9.59 23.27 -1.71
N LYS A 31 -8.82 24.20 -2.24
CA LYS A 31 -9.24 25.11 -3.33
C LYS A 31 -9.60 24.32 -4.59
N ARG A 32 -8.74 23.37 -5.01
CA ARG A 32 -8.90 22.59 -6.25
C ARG A 32 -10.16 21.73 -6.24
N TYR A 33 -10.50 21.12 -5.10
CA TYR A 33 -11.59 20.15 -5.01
C TYR A 33 -12.78 20.61 -4.18
N GLY A 34 -12.76 21.86 -3.66
CA GLY A 34 -13.82 22.39 -2.82
C GLY A 34 -13.97 21.65 -1.49
N PHE A 35 -12.84 21.31 -0.84
CA PHE A 35 -12.83 20.79 0.52
C PHE A 35 -12.72 21.95 1.53
N GLN A 36 -13.17 21.74 2.76
CA GLN A 36 -12.86 22.65 3.86
C GLN A 36 -11.44 22.38 4.35
N PHE A 37 -10.66 23.44 4.60
CA PHE A 37 -9.35 23.34 5.25
C PHE A 37 -9.43 23.85 6.68
N LEU A 38 -8.92 23.08 7.63
CA LEU A 38 -8.67 23.49 9.00
C LEU A 38 -7.20 23.27 9.36
N SER A 39 -6.57 24.31 9.92
CA SER A 39 -5.16 24.21 10.33
C SER A 39 -4.98 23.51 11.68
N ASN A 40 -6.03 23.47 12.50
CA ASN A 40 -6.03 22.81 13.80
C ASN A 40 -6.66 21.43 13.70
N GLN A 41 -5.85 20.39 13.91
CA GLN A 41 -6.30 19.00 13.80
C GLN A 41 -7.28 18.58 14.92
N LEU A 42 -7.21 19.21 16.12
CA LEU A 42 -8.17 18.94 17.21
C LEU A 42 -9.54 19.48 16.84
N GLU A 43 -9.58 20.69 16.27
CA GLU A 43 -10.83 21.28 15.77
C GLU A 43 -11.41 20.43 14.64
N ALA A 44 -10.59 19.99 13.69
CA ALA A 44 -11.02 19.09 12.62
C ALA A 44 -11.58 17.78 13.18
N ALA A 45 -10.89 17.16 14.15
CA ALA A 45 -11.32 15.90 14.78
C ALA A 45 -12.65 16.06 15.53
N SER A 46 -12.88 17.18 16.25
CA SER A 46 -14.12 17.42 16.99
C SER A 46 -15.35 17.60 16.10
N LYS A 47 -15.16 18.03 14.85
CA LYS A 47 -16.23 18.21 13.85
C LYS A 47 -16.54 16.96 13.03
N ALA A 48 -15.61 16.01 12.97
CA ALA A 48 -15.69 14.87 12.08
C ALA A 48 -16.58 13.74 12.62
N GLN A 49 -17.38 13.13 11.75
CA GLN A 49 -18.04 11.85 11.99
C GLN A 49 -17.14 10.67 11.62
N VAL A 50 -16.31 10.86 10.60
CA VAL A 50 -15.33 9.87 10.14
C VAL A 50 -13.98 10.57 9.96
N ILE A 51 -12.94 10.03 10.57
CA ILE A 51 -11.56 10.52 10.46
C ILE A 51 -10.75 9.51 9.68
N ILE A 52 -10.18 9.90 8.54
CA ILE A 52 -9.24 9.07 7.78
C ILE A 52 -7.81 9.47 8.17
N LEU A 53 -7.07 8.53 8.77
CA LEU A 53 -5.66 8.74 9.09
C LEU A 53 -4.80 8.24 7.93
N ALA A 54 -4.35 9.17 7.11
CA ALA A 54 -3.49 8.93 5.95
C ALA A 54 -2.06 9.47 6.18
N THR A 55 -1.59 9.39 7.40
CA THR A 55 -0.25 9.79 7.83
C THR A 55 0.75 8.64 7.64
N PRO A 56 2.07 8.92 7.47
CA PRO A 56 3.09 7.89 7.51
C PRO A 56 3.01 7.06 8.79
N THR A 57 3.25 5.74 8.70
CA THR A 57 3.05 4.79 9.81
C THR A 57 3.76 5.23 11.10
N LYS A 58 5.00 5.73 10.98
CA LYS A 58 5.83 6.13 12.13
C LYS A 58 5.21 7.25 12.99
N VAL A 59 4.35 8.12 12.41
CA VAL A 59 3.71 9.22 13.16
C VAL A 59 2.25 8.94 13.49
N THR A 60 1.63 7.92 12.91
CA THR A 60 0.20 7.62 13.08
C THR A 60 -0.19 7.41 14.54
N SER A 61 0.63 6.71 15.33
CA SER A 61 0.37 6.51 16.78
C SER A 61 0.36 7.82 17.55
N ALA A 62 1.29 8.74 17.27
CA ALA A 62 1.35 10.04 17.93
C ALA A 62 0.15 10.91 17.54
N VAL A 63 -0.20 10.96 16.27
CA VAL A 63 -1.39 11.68 15.78
C VAL A 63 -2.67 11.14 16.41
N LEU A 64 -2.84 9.82 16.48
CA LEU A 64 -3.97 9.18 17.15
C LEU A 64 -4.11 9.61 18.61
N GLN A 65 -3.01 9.60 19.37
CA GLN A 65 -3.00 10.02 20.77
C GLN A 65 -3.31 11.50 20.92
N GLN A 66 -2.79 12.33 20.02
CA GLN A 66 -2.98 13.78 20.05
C GLN A 66 -4.43 14.18 19.77
N ILE A 67 -5.11 13.55 18.79
CA ILE A 67 -6.50 13.89 18.46
C ILE A 67 -7.53 13.21 19.38
N ALA A 68 -7.15 12.13 20.07
CA ALA A 68 -8.06 11.34 20.90
C ALA A 68 -8.93 12.14 21.87
N PRO A 69 -8.44 13.20 22.57
CA PRO A 69 -9.27 14.00 23.47
C PRO A 69 -10.40 14.77 22.78
N ALA A 70 -10.27 15.05 21.48
CA ALA A 70 -11.26 15.83 20.72
C ALA A 70 -12.29 14.95 19.98
N ILE A 71 -12.12 13.61 20.02
CA ILE A 71 -12.95 12.67 19.28
C ILE A 71 -14.26 12.42 20.05
N LYS A 72 -15.39 12.56 19.35
CA LYS A 72 -16.72 12.21 19.90
C LYS A 72 -16.88 10.68 20.01
N PRO A 73 -17.67 10.16 20.96
CA PRO A 73 -17.93 8.72 21.08
C PRO A 73 -18.52 8.07 19.82
N THR A 74 -19.23 8.85 19.00
CA THR A 74 -19.86 8.40 17.75
C THR A 74 -18.90 8.43 16.55
N THR A 75 -17.74 9.09 16.65
CA THR A 75 -16.78 9.24 15.56
C THR A 75 -16.10 7.91 15.25
N LEU A 76 -15.98 7.59 13.96
CA LEU A 76 -15.18 6.50 13.47
C LEU A 76 -13.78 7.01 13.07
N ILE A 77 -12.73 6.35 13.51
CA ILE A 77 -11.39 6.48 12.93
C ILE A 77 -11.17 5.36 11.92
N VAL A 78 -10.76 5.71 10.71
CA VAL A 78 -10.29 4.76 9.69
C VAL A 78 -8.79 4.95 9.54
N GLU A 79 -8.02 3.96 9.96
CA GLU A 79 -6.57 3.94 9.88
C GLU A 79 -6.16 3.10 8.67
N ILE A 80 -5.27 3.64 7.81
CA ILE A 80 -4.95 3.05 6.50
C ILE A 80 -3.47 2.70 6.30
N SER A 81 -2.66 2.67 7.34
CA SER A 81 -1.22 2.36 7.23
C SER A 81 -0.98 0.99 6.59
N SER A 82 0.07 0.90 5.79
CA SER A 82 0.46 -0.35 5.11
C SER A 82 1.01 -1.39 6.09
N ILE A 83 1.69 -0.97 7.15
CA ILE A 83 2.23 -1.83 8.21
C ILE A 83 1.46 -1.58 9.50
N LYS A 84 0.96 -2.64 10.13
CA LYS A 84 0.09 -2.53 11.32
C LYS A 84 0.83 -2.66 12.65
N ARG A 85 1.94 -3.38 12.68
CA ARG A 85 2.69 -3.68 13.91
C ARG A 85 2.99 -2.45 14.77
N PRO A 86 3.50 -1.32 14.22
CA PRO A 86 3.85 -0.15 15.04
C PRO A 86 2.66 0.54 15.70
N ILE A 87 1.46 0.40 15.14
CA ILE A 87 0.27 1.15 15.56
C ILE A 87 -0.74 0.33 16.37
N VAL A 88 -0.63 -1.01 16.36
CA VAL A 88 -1.63 -1.90 16.96
C VAL A 88 -1.80 -1.67 18.47
N GLY A 89 -0.73 -1.35 19.17
CA GLY A 89 -0.78 -1.04 20.61
C GLY A 89 -1.64 0.18 20.91
N THR A 90 -1.47 1.25 20.12
CA THR A 90 -2.27 2.48 20.22
C THR A 90 -3.73 2.23 19.86
N ILE A 91 -4.00 1.51 18.77
CA ILE A 91 -5.36 1.13 18.38
C ILE A 91 -6.07 0.42 19.52
N ARG A 92 -5.45 -0.63 20.11
CA ARG A 92 -6.05 -1.39 21.20
C ARG A 92 -6.33 -0.54 22.43
N LYS A 93 -5.41 0.37 22.80
CA LYS A 93 -5.58 1.28 23.95
C LYS A 93 -6.79 2.21 23.73
N LEU A 94 -6.95 2.77 22.54
CA LEU A 94 -8.05 3.69 22.22
C LEU A 94 -9.39 2.94 22.09
N GLN A 95 -9.40 1.74 21.52
CA GLN A 95 -10.59 0.89 21.47
C GLN A 95 -11.09 0.51 22.87
N LYS A 96 -10.19 0.24 23.84
CA LYS A 96 -10.56 0.01 25.24
C LYS A 96 -11.18 1.25 25.90
N LYS A 97 -10.91 2.45 25.40
CA LYS A 97 -11.55 3.73 25.81
C LYS A 97 -12.86 4.00 25.07
N GLY A 98 -13.39 3.06 24.29
CA GLY A 98 -14.65 3.18 23.56
C GLY A 98 -14.52 3.87 22.19
N ILE A 99 -13.32 4.22 21.72
CA ILE A 99 -13.14 4.86 20.40
C ILE A 99 -13.25 3.80 19.30
N ALA A 100 -14.18 4.01 18.36
CA ALA A 100 -14.36 3.12 17.22
C ALA A 100 -13.23 3.31 16.20
N ILE A 101 -12.44 2.25 15.97
CA ILE A 101 -11.33 2.27 15.00
C ILE A 101 -11.47 1.12 14.01
N LEU A 102 -11.57 1.46 12.73
CA LEU A 102 -11.53 0.55 11.59
C LEU A 102 -10.13 0.60 10.98
N SER A 103 -9.32 -0.42 11.23
CA SER A 103 -7.99 -0.53 10.62
C SER A 103 -8.10 -1.31 9.31
N ILE A 104 -7.75 -0.66 8.21
CA ILE A 104 -7.76 -1.24 6.86
C ILE A 104 -6.41 -1.03 6.18
N HIS A 105 -6.14 -1.86 5.17
CA HIS A 105 -5.01 -1.67 4.27
C HIS A 105 -5.52 -1.72 2.82
N PRO A 106 -5.62 -0.57 2.14
CA PRO A 106 -5.90 -0.51 0.72
C PRO A 106 -4.73 -1.11 -0.07
N MET A 107 -4.98 -2.17 -0.85
CA MET A 107 -3.95 -2.83 -1.67
C MET A 107 -3.83 -2.14 -3.04
N PHE A 108 -3.68 -0.82 -3.00
CA PHE A 108 -3.49 0.04 -4.18
C PHE A 108 -2.83 1.36 -3.79
N GLY A 109 -2.09 1.96 -4.73
CA GLY A 109 -1.39 3.23 -4.53
C GLY A 109 -2.26 4.47 -4.76
N SER A 110 -1.70 5.63 -4.46
CA SER A 110 -2.35 6.95 -4.56
C SER A 110 -2.75 7.36 -5.97
N GLY A 111 -2.09 6.80 -7.00
CA GLY A 111 -2.38 7.01 -8.42
C GLY A 111 -3.59 6.23 -8.95
N THR A 112 -4.20 5.35 -8.14
CA THR A 112 -5.36 4.56 -8.58
C THR A 112 -6.55 5.46 -8.92
N THR A 113 -7.09 5.29 -10.12
CA THR A 113 -8.26 6.06 -10.59
C THR A 113 -9.59 5.44 -10.16
N THR A 114 -9.65 4.11 -10.05
CA THR A 114 -10.85 3.36 -9.63
C THR A 114 -10.49 2.24 -8.67
N ILE A 115 -11.37 1.95 -7.72
CA ILE A 115 -11.22 0.81 -6.79
C ILE A 115 -11.90 -0.47 -7.28
N LYS A 116 -12.56 -0.43 -8.44
CA LYS A 116 -13.18 -1.62 -9.03
C LYS A 116 -12.14 -2.71 -9.23
N GLY A 117 -12.39 -3.89 -8.68
CA GLY A 117 -11.46 -5.01 -8.70
C GLY A 117 -10.26 -4.92 -7.74
N ARG A 118 -10.06 -3.78 -7.05
CA ARG A 118 -9.00 -3.64 -6.04
C ARG A 118 -9.38 -4.33 -4.73
N ARG A 119 -8.39 -4.63 -3.90
CA ARG A 119 -8.59 -5.28 -2.60
C ARG A 119 -8.35 -4.32 -1.46
N ILE A 120 -9.14 -4.46 -0.39
CA ILE A 120 -8.94 -3.76 0.88
C ILE A 120 -8.90 -4.83 1.97
N LEU A 121 -7.78 -4.93 2.66
CA LEU A 121 -7.66 -5.81 3.84
C LEU A 121 -8.27 -5.10 5.04
N VAL A 122 -9.08 -5.80 5.82
CA VAL A 122 -9.73 -5.29 7.04
C VAL A 122 -9.22 -6.08 8.23
N VAL A 123 -8.50 -5.40 9.11
CA VAL A 123 -7.77 -6.02 10.24
C VAL A 123 -8.59 -5.98 11.53
N THR A 124 -9.41 -4.95 11.73
CA THR A 124 -10.31 -4.85 12.89
C THR A 124 -11.76 -5.17 12.50
N ARG A 125 -12.57 -5.59 13.48
CA ARG A 125 -14.02 -5.75 13.27
C ARG A 125 -14.67 -4.37 13.20
N PRO A 126 -15.64 -4.13 12.30
CA PRO A 126 -16.42 -2.90 12.28
C PRO A 126 -17.28 -2.83 13.55
N GLN A 127 -17.03 -1.81 14.39
CA GLN A 127 -17.59 -1.68 15.73
C GLN A 127 -18.90 -0.86 15.76
N ASN A 128 -19.13 0.01 14.77
CA ASN A 128 -20.30 0.90 14.74
C ASN A 128 -20.92 0.96 13.33
N TYR A 129 -22.01 1.73 13.21
CA TYR A 129 -22.72 1.94 11.95
C TYR A 129 -21.81 2.54 10.87
N GLU A 130 -21.02 3.57 11.20
CA GLU A 130 -20.15 4.25 10.23
C GLU A 130 -19.08 3.32 9.66
N ALA A 131 -18.52 2.42 10.47
CA ALA A 131 -17.57 1.42 9.98
C ALA A 131 -18.19 0.48 8.94
N ARG A 132 -19.44 0.05 9.16
CA ARG A 132 -20.18 -0.78 8.20
C ARG A 132 -20.52 0.01 6.93
N ARG A 133 -20.92 1.28 7.08
CA ARG A 133 -21.22 2.19 5.97
C ARG A 133 -20.00 2.42 5.07
N ILE A 134 -18.84 2.72 5.64
CA ILE A 134 -17.58 2.88 4.87
C ILE A 134 -17.22 1.61 4.10
N LEU A 135 -17.33 0.43 4.73
CA LEU A 135 -17.08 -0.84 4.04
C LEU A 135 -18.10 -1.12 2.93
N SER A 136 -19.36 -0.72 3.13
CA SER A 136 -20.41 -0.82 2.10
C SER A 136 -20.09 0.06 0.90
N ILE A 137 -19.69 1.31 1.12
CA ILE A 137 -19.29 2.24 0.05
C ILE A 137 -18.14 1.66 -0.78
N PHE A 138 -17.13 1.07 -0.15
CA PHE A 138 -16.06 0.41 -0.90
C PHE A 138 -16.59 -0.73 -1.78
N ARG A 139 -17.50 -1.59 -1.25
CA ARG A 139 -18.09 -2.68 -2.05
C ARG A 139 -18.93 -2.16 -3.20
N MET A 140 -19.75 -1.14 -2.96
CA MET A 140 -20.61 -0.53 -4.00
C MET A 140 -19.77 0.06 -5.15
N ASN A 141 -18.58 0.53 -4.85
CA ASN A 141 -17.61 1.00 -5.84
C ASN A 141 -16.72 -0.14 -6.41
N GLY A 142 -17.07 -1.40 -6.16
CA GLY A 142 -16.44 -2.59 -6.77
C GLY A 142 -15.17 -3.08 -6.08
N ALA A 143 -14.84 -2.62 -4.87
CA ALA A 143 -13.70 -3.14 -4.12
C ALA A 143 -14.00 -4.50 -3.46
N GLY A 144 -13.06 -5.42 -3.52
CA GLY A 144 -13.08 -6.65 -2.76
C GLY A 144 -12.62 -6.42 -1.31
N ILE A 145 -13.48 -6.73 -0.34
CA ILE A 145 -13.18 -6.61 1.09
C ILE A 145 -12.74 -7.97 1.63
N ILE A 146 -11.50 -8.03 2.11
CA ILE A 146 -10.91 -9.26 2.67
C ILE A 146 -10.62 -9.03 4.16
N ARG A 147 -11.24 -9.83 5.00
CA ARG A 147 -10.97 -9.81 6.45
C ARG A 147 -9.78 -10.69 6.76
N CYS A 148 -8.87 -10.18 7.58
CA CYS A 148 -7.74 -10.95 8.07
C CYS A 148 -7.39 -10.55 9.51
N THR A 149 -6.73 -11.47 10.22
CA THR A 149 -6.17 -11.13 11.54
C THR A 149 -4.90 -10.30 11.36
N LEU A 150 -4.53 -9.54 12.39
CA LEU A 150 -3.27 -8.79 12.40
C LEU A 150 -2.06 -9.68 12.05
N LYS A 151 -1.97 -10.87 12.68
CA LYS A 151 -0.88 -11.82 12.43
C LYS A 151 -0.81 -12.23 10.95
N LYS A 152 -1.97 -12.52 10.33
CA LYS A 152 -2.05 -12.88 8.91
C LYS A 152 -1.72 -11.69 8.01
N HIS A 153 -2.21 -10.49 8.37
CA HIS A 153 -1.89 -9.26 7.65
C HIS A 153 -0.38 -9.02 7.57
N ASP A 154 0.31 -9.04 8.73
CA ASP A 154 1.74 -8.73 8.79
C ASP A 154 2.60 -9.81 8.09
N ALA A 155 2.17 -11.07 8.15
CA ALA A 155 2.83 -12.15 7.38
C ALA A 155 2.66 -11.95 5.87
N LEU A 156 1.44 -11.59 5.42
CA LEU A 156 1.19 -11.30 4.02
C LEU A 156 1.96 -10.05 3.55
N ALA A 157 1.95 -8.97 4.35
CA ALA A 157 2.63 -7.72 4.01
C ALA A 157 4.13 -7.94 3.75
N SER A 158 4.79 -8.79 4.52
CA SER A 158 6.20 -9.15 4.30
C SER A 158 6.43 -9.74 2.90
N THR A 159 5.52 -10.58 2.43
CA THR A 159 5.67 -11.30 1.16
C THR A 159 5.15 -10.48 -0.04
N ILE A 160 3.96 -9.86 0.09
CA ILE A 160 3.28 -9.25 -1.07
C ILE A 160 3.53 -7.75 -1.21
N LEU A 161 4.15 -7.12 -0.21
CA LEU A 161 4.49 -5.70 -0.21
C LEU A 161 6.01 -5.50 -0.05
N THR A 162 6.58 -5.87 1.10
CA THR A 162 7.99 -5.58 1.40
C THR A 162 8.95 -6.28 0.43
N LEU A 163 8.72 -7.54 0.10
CA LEU A 163 9.60 -8.27 -0.83
C LEU A 163 9.64 -7.67 -2.24
N PRO A 164 8.51 -7.35 -2.91
CA PRO A 164 8.55 -6.65 -4.20
C PRO A 164 9.26 -5.29 -4.14
N HIS A 165 9.05 -4.49 -3.08
CA HIS A 165 9.76 -3.23 -2.91
C HIS A 165 11.26 -3.43 -2.77
N PHE A 166 11.70 -4.38 -1.93
CA PHE A 166 13.10 -4.73 -1.77
C PHE A 166 13.76 -5.15 -3.10
N ILE A 167 13.10 -6.01 -3.88
CA ILE A 167 13.61 -6.49 -5.19
C ILE A 167 13.81 -5.31 -6.15
N ASN A 168 12.83 -4.43 -6.26
CA ASN A 168 12.88 -3.32 -7.20
C ASN A 168 13.89 -2.23 -6.78
N ILE A 169 14.01 -1.96 -5.49
CA ILE A 169 15.06 -1.05 -4.98
C ILE A 169 16.44 -1.65 -5.23
N SER A 170 16.62 -2.95 -4.96
CA SER A 170 17.89 -3.64 -5.22
C SER A 170 18.25 -3.62 -6.71
N LEU A 171 17.25 -3.74 -7.60
CA LEU A 171 17.49 -3.62 -9.04
C LEU A 171 18.05 -2.23 -9.40
N ILE A 172 17.41 -1.15 -8.93
CA ILE A 172 17.88 0.22 -9.23
C ILE A 172 19.30 0.45 -8.68
N GLU A 173 19.56 0.01 -7.45
CA GLU A 173 20.91 0.16 -6.87
C GLU A 173 21.96 -0.68 -7.64
N THR A 174 21.56 -1.83 -8.18
CA THR A 174 22.44 -2.63 -9.06
C THR A 174 22.74 -1.90 -10.36
N LEU A 175 21.71 -1.37 -11.05
CA LEU A 175 21.90 -0.60 -12.30
C LEU A 175 22.78 0.63 -12.07
N LYS A 176 22.57 1.33 -10.97
CA LYS A 176 23.40 2.46 -10.53
C LYS A 176 24.86 2.07 -10.33
N SER A 177 25.11 0.96 -9.63
CA SER A 177 26.45 0.43 -9.36
C SER A 177 27.17 0.00 -10.64
N LEU A 178 26.44 -0.47 -11.65
CA LEU A 178 26.96 -0.82 -12.98
C LEU A 178 27.22 0.40 -13.87
N GLY A 179 26.90 1.61 -13.42
CA GLY A 179 27.05 2.83 -14.21
C GLY A 179 26.06 2.94 -15.39
N VAL A 180 24.94 2.22 -15.33
CA VAL A 180 23.95 2.19 -16.40
C VAL A 180 23.20 3.52 -16.49
N LYS A 181 23.06 4.05 -17.70
CA LYS A 181 22.21 5.20 -17.98
C LYS A 181 20.84 4.71 -18.43
N LEU A 182 19.80 4.97 -17.62
CA LEU A 182 18.45 4.46 -17.86
C LEU A 182 17.89 4.83 -19.23
N ASN A 183 18.14 6.06 -19.69
CA ASN A 183 17.68 6.50 -21.01
C ASN A 183 18.32 5.71 -22.16
N GLU A 184 19.60 5.32 -22.05
CA GLU A 184 20.29 4.54 -23.08
C GLU A 184 19.77 3.10 -23.11
N ILE A 185 19.65 2.46 -21.96
CA ILE A 185 19.17 1.07 -21.87
C ILE A 185 17.70 0.94 -22.27
N SER A 186 16.87 1.94 -21.98
CA SER A 186 15.45 1.94 -22.34
C SER A 186 15.21 1.91 -23.84
N LEU A 187 16.12 2.44 -24.65
CA LEU A 187 16.03 2.42 -26.12
C LEU A 187 16.12 1.01 -26.71
N VAL A 188 16.82 0.10 -26.03
CA VAL A 188 17.07 -1.28 -26.49
C VAL A 188 16.39 -2.33 -25.60
N ALA A 189 15.67 -1.90 -24.59
CA ALA A 189 15.06 -2.78 -23.60
C ALA A 189 13.92 -3.59 -24.21
N GLY A 190 13.94 -4.89 -23.97
CA GLY A 190 12.80 -5.77 -24.25
C GLY A 190 11.69 -5.61 -23.19
N SER A 191 10.52 -6.14 -23.50
CA SER A 191 9.29 -5.99 -22.70
C SER A 191 9.44 -6.39 -21.23
N THR A 192 10.22 -7.41 -20.93
CA THR A 192 10.47 -7.85 -19.54
C THR A 192 11.16 -6.76 -18.73
N PHE A 193 12.22 -6.16 -19.28
CA PHE A 193 12.94 -5.09 -18.60
C PHE A 193 12.10 -3.83 -18.48
N GLN A 194 11.34 -3.46 -19.53
CA GLN A 194 10.45 -2.30 -19.50
C GLN A 194 9.44 -2.37 -18.35
N LEU A 195 8.75 -3.51 -18.18
CA LEU A 195 7.82 -3.69 -17.05
C LEU A 195 8.55 -3.72 -15.70
N GLN A 196 9.71 -4.34 -15.62
CA GLN A 196 10.50 -4.38 -14.40
C GLN A 196 10.98 -2.98 -13.99
N LEU A 197 11.43 -2.17 -14.94
CA LEU A 197 11.82 -0.78 -14.71
C LEU A 197 10.62 0.07 -14.28
N LEU A 198 9.47 -0.06 -14.96
CA LEU A 198 8.24 0.65 -14.58
C LEU A 198 7.81 0.35 -13.13
N LEU A 199 7.90 -0.91 -12.69
CA LEU A 199 7.62 -1.28 -11.30
C LEU A 199 8.59 -0.62 -10.32
N ALA A 200 9.87 -0.56 -10.68
CA ALA A 200 10.89 0.07 -9.86
C ALA A 200 10.68 1.59 -9.77
N GLU A 201 10.46 2.25 -10.89
CA GLU A 201 10.18 3.69 -10.97
C GLU A 201 8.93 4.08 -10.18
N ALA A 202 7.88 3.24 -10.20
CA ALA A 202 6.66 3.48 -9.44
C ALA A 202 6.93 3.52 -7.93
N ILE A 203 7.85 2.70 -7.41
CA ILE A 203 8.26 2.70 -6.00
C ILE A 203 9.01 4.00 -5.66
N TYR A 204 9.96 4.41 -6.50
CA TYR A 204 10.71 5.66 -6.29
C TYR A 204 9.86 6.92 -6.45
N ASN A 205 8.67 6.82 -7.04
CA ASN A 205 7.71 7.91 -7.16
C ASN A 205 6.79 8.05 -5.93
N GLU A 206 6.80 7.08 -5.02
CA GLU A 206 6.09 7.14 -3.75
C GLU A 206 6.87 7.99 -2.71
N ASP A 207 6.22 8.30 -1.59
CA ASP A 207 6.82 9.06 -0.50
C ASP A 207 7.92 8.24 0.21
N CYS A 208 9.12 8.78 0.30
CA CYS A 208 10.29 8.13 0.89
C CYS A 208 10.05 7.66 2.34
N ASP A 209 9.33 8.45 3.17
CA ASP A 209 9.00 8.06 4.54
C ASP A 209 8.09 6.81 4.58
N ASN A 210 7.22 6.66 3.57
CA ASN A 210 6.37 5.48 3.43
C ASN A 210 7.20 4.25 3.06
N GLU A 211 8.13 4.38 2.10
CA GLU A 211 9.03 3.29 1.68
C GLU A 211 9.94 2.83 2.81
N VAL A 212 10.54 3.75 3.55
CA VAL A 212 11.33 3.44 4.75
C VAL A 212 10.51 2.66 5.78
N SER A 213 9.23 3.03 5.98
CA SER A 213 8.33 2.30 6.88
C SER A 213 8.00 0.89 6.37
N ILE A 214 7.73 0.74 5.06
CA ILE A 214 7.44 -0.57 4.45
C ILE A 214 8.60 -1.53 4.61
N LEU A 215 9.83 -1.07 4.41
CA LEU A 215 11.03 -1.89 4.51
C LEU A 215 11.47 -2.11 5.97
N GLY A 216 11.44 -1.06 6.79
CA GLY A 216 11.99 -1.07 8.15
C GLY A 216 11.08 -1.68 9.20
N ASP A 217 9.77 -1.51 9.08
CA ASP A 217 8.80 -1.95 10.11
C ASP A 217 8.25 -3.36 9.85
N CYS A 218 8.54 -3.95 8.70
CA CYS A 218 8.08 -5.28 8.32
C CYS A 218 9.06 -6.37 8.80
N LYS A 219 8.56 -7.62 8.89
CA LYS A 219 9.43 -8.76 9.15
C LYS A 219 10.34 -9.02 7.96
N THR A 220 11.63 -9.24 8.22
CA THR A 220 12.65 -9.49 7.18
C THR A 220 12.64 -10.91 6.62
N THR A 221 11.83 -11.83 7.19
CA THR A 221 11.82 -13.27 6.83
C THR A 221 11.70 -13.53 5.31
N ALA A 222 10.85 -12.78 4.60
CA ALA A 222 10.70 -12.94 3.14
C ALA A 222 11.93 -12.45 2.39
N ILE A 223 12.58 -11.39 2.87
CA ILE A 223 13.82 -10.83 2.30
C ILE A 223 14.99 -11.78 2.55
N GLU A 224 15.11 -12.32 3.76
CA GLU A 224 16.16 -13.28 4.13
C GLU A 224 16.06 -14.54 3.27
N GLU A 225 14.84 -15.05 3.09
CA GLU A 225 14.58 -16.20 2.22
C GLU A 225 14.88 -15.87 0.75
N TYR A 226 14.48 -14.69 0.27
CA TYR A 226 14.83 -14.24 -1.08
C TYR A 226 16.33 -14.19 -1.29
N LYS A 227 17.09 -13.60 -0.36
CA LYS A 227 18.55 -13.58 -0.40
C LYS A 227 19.13 -14.99 -0.49
N ARG A 228 18.68 -15.91 0.37
CA ARG A 228 19.12 -17.31 0.36
C ARG A 228 18.86 -17.98 -0.97
N GLN A 229 17.69 -17.76 -1.57
CA GLN A 229 17.34 -18.31 -2.88
C GLN A 229 18.14 -17.67 -4.02
N THR A 230 18.38 -16.37 -3.97
CA THR A 230 19.24 -15.67 -4.95
C THR A 230 20.67 -16.23 -4.96
N ASP A 231 21.25 -16.44 -3.77
CA ASP A 231 22.58 -17.05 -3.64
C ASP A 231 22.60 -18.50 -4.19
N ALA A 232 21.53 -19.26 -3.95
CA ALA A 232 21.39 -20.63 -4.46
C ALA A 232 21.27 -20.65 -5.99
N VAL A 233 20.43 -19.79 -6.57
CA VAL A 233 20.28 -19.65 -8.03
C VAL A 233 21.58 -19.20 -8.67
N PHE A 234 22.27 -18.21 -8.07
CA PHE A 234 23.56 -17.73 -8.57
C PHE A 234 24.59 -18.88 -8.70
N LYS A 235 24.70 -19.73 -7.68
CA LYS A 235 25.58 -20.91 -7.71
C LYS A 235 25.23 -21.91 -8.81
N MET A 236 23.99 -21.92 -9.29
CA MET A 236 23.52 -22.85 -10.34
C MET A 236 23.70 -22.31 -11.76
N LEU A 237 24.08 -21.03 -11.95
CA LEU A 237 24.19 -20.43 -13.29
C LEU A 237 25.13 -21.19 -14.22
N ASN A 238 26.20 -21.79 -13.68
CA ASN A 238 27.15 -22.61 -14.43
C ASN A 238 26.88 -24.11 -14.33
N MET A 239 25.69 -24.52 -13.89
CA MET A 239 25.28 -25.92 -13.67
C MET A 239 24.00 -26.22 -14.44
N PRO A 240 24.03 -26.43 -15.78
CA PRO A 240 22.81 -26.49 -16.63
C PRO A 240 21.78 -27.50 -16.16
N ARG A 241 22.20 -28.70 -15.75
CA ARG A 241 21.28 -29.76 -15.27
C ARG A 241 20.59 -29.37 -13.94
N SER A 242 21.27 -28.64 -13.07
CA SER A 242 20.71 -28.16 -11.81
C SER A 242 19.71 -27.01 -12.06
N LEU A 243 20.08 -26.09 -12.94
CA LEU A 243 19.23 -24.99 -13.37
C LEU A 243 17.97 -25.50 -14.07
N GLU A 244 18.07 -26.50 -14.96
CA GLU A 244 16.90 -27.11 -15.60
C GLU A 244 15.93 -27.73 -14.58
N ARG A 245 16.45 -28.47 -13.59
CA ARG A 245 15.64 -29.06 -12.52
C ARG A 245 14.92 -27.98 -11.70
N LEU A 246 15.62 -26.88 -11.38
CA LEU A 246 15.06 -25.73 -10.68
C LEU A 246 13.89 -25.12 -11.48
N LEU A 247 14.12 -24.84 -12.77
CA LEU A 247 13.10 -24.25 -13.65
C LEU A 247 11.86 -25.16 -13.80
N ARG A 248 12.05 -26.47 -13.95
CA ARG A 248 10.93 -27.45 -14.01
C ARG A 248 10.15 -27.49 -12.69
N SER A 249 10.84 -27.40 -11.55
CA SER A 249 10.19 -27.33 -10.24
C SER A 249 9.40 -26.04 -10.06
N GLY A 250 10.02 -24.90 -10.40
CA GLY A 250 9.37 -23.59 -10.37
C GLY A 250 8.14 -23.53 -11.28
N ARG A 251 8.24 -24.10 -12.50
CA ARG A 251 7.11 -24.19 -13.42
C ARG A 251 5.91 -24.90 -12.79
N ARG A 252 6.09 -26.07 -12.17
CA ARG A 252 5.01 -26.79 -11.47
C ARG A 252 4.38 -25.95 -10.35
N PHE A 253 5.17 -25.15 -9.64
CA PHE A 253 4.65 -24.26 -8.60
C PHE A 253 3.77 -23.14 -9.16
N VAL A 254 4.19 -22.50 -10.27
CA VAL A 254 3.39 -21.40 -10.86
C VAL A 254 2.19 -21.89 -11.66
N GLU A 255 2.24 -23.13 -12.21
CA GLU A 255 1.12 -23.77 -12.91
C GLU A 255 -0.09 -24.03 -11.99
N ALA A 256 0.13 -24.15 -10.68
CA ALA A 256 -0.94 -24.25 -9.68
C ALA A 256 -1.76 -22.96 -9.51
N HIS A 257 -1.30 -21.82 -10.05
CA HIS A 257 -2.04 -20.57 -10.01
C HIS A 257 -3.12 -20.52 -11.09
N GLU A 258 -4.38 -20.26 -10.71
CA GLU A 258 -5.56 -20.26 -11.59
C GLU A 258 -5.39 -19.47 -12.89
N GLN A 259 -4.61 -18.39 -12.86
CA GLN A 259 -4.44 -17.50 -14.00
C GLN A 259 -3.16 -17.77 -14.80
N PHE A 260 -2.44 -18.87 -14.51
CA PHE A 260 -1.17 -19.18 -15.16
C PHE A 260 -1.32 -19.31 -16.69
N ALA A 261 -2.34 -20.02 -17.16
CA ALA A 261 -2.58 -20.22 -18.60
C ALA A 261 -2.77 -18.91 -19.40
N THR A 262 -3.19 -17.84 -18.73
CA THR A 262 -3.38 -16.52 -19.34
C THR A 262 -2.24 -15.53 -19.02
N SER A 263 -1.23 -15.95 -18.27
CA SER A 263 -0.19 -15.07 -17.75
C SER A 263 0.56 -14.32 -18.85
N TYR A 264 0.94 -15.01 -19.93
CA TYR A 264 1.67 -14.38 -21.03
C TYR A 264 0.83 -13.37 -21.80
N ARG A 265 -0.47 -13.65 -22.03
CA ARG A 265 -1.40 -12.68 -22.64
C ARG A 265 -1.57 -11.43 -21.76
N ARG A 266 -1.71 -11.62 -20.43
CA ARG A 266 -1.82 -10.52 -19.45
C ARG A 266 -0.54 -9.69 -19.38
N PHE A 267 0.61 -10.36 -19.45
CA PHE A 267 1.91 -9.70 -19.52
C PHE A 267 1.99 -8.80 -20.76
N ASN A 268 1.68 -9.31 -21.96
CA ASN A 268 1.68 -8.51 -23.19
C ASN A 268 0.70 -7.33 -23.14
N ALA A 269 -0.50 -7.53 -22.56
CA ALA A 269 -1.45 -6.45 -22.38
C ALA A 269 -0.92 -5.35 -21.42
N ALA A 270 -0.19 -5.71 -20.37
CA ALA A 270 0.44 -4.76 -19.46
C ALA A 270 1.58 -3.98 -20.15
N VAL A 271 2.41 -4.66 -20.95
CA VAL A 271 3.44 -4.02 -21.78
C VAL A 271 2.80 -3.03 -22.72
N GLN A 272 1.78 -3.43 -23.48
CA GLN A 272 1.07 -2.55 -24.43
C GLN A 272 0.50 -1.30 -23.73
N ALA A 273 -0.07 -1.47 -22.54
CA ALA A 273 -0.62 -0.36 -21.75
C ALA A 273 0.44 0.56 -21.11
N SER A 274 1.71 0.14 -21.08
CA SER A 274 2.83 0.92 -20.53
C SER A 274 3.61 1.69 -21.59
N LEU A 275 3.35 1.45 -22.86
CA LEU A 275 3.98 2.22 -23.95
C LEU A 275 3.45 3.64 -23.96
N PRO A 276 4.31 4.65 -24.24
CA PRO A 276 3.93 6.07 -24.30
C PRO A 276 2.92 6.39 -25.38
#